data_686899f60d862e84b75dee217740bdc3
#
_entry.id   686899f60d862e84b75dee217740bdc3
#
_cell.length_a   1.000
_cell.length_b   1.000
_cell.length_c   1.000
_cell.angle_alpha   90.00
_cell.angle_beta   90.00
_cell.angle_gamma   90.00
#
_symmetry.space_group_name_H-M   'P 1'
#
loop_
_entity.id
_entity.type
_entity.pdbx_description
1 polymer ?
#
loop_
_entity_poly.entity_id
_entity_poly.type
_entity_poly.pdbx_seq_one_letter_code
_entity_poly.pdbx_strand_id
1 'polypeptide(L)'
;STTNPWDFVCSFAVPSNAEELVAEYNKVYKTSYQLLPVSNYDLGEGVTFKAGENQANGEISIKREGMAVVNYLLPLQLGHCSNESIICRDEVCYLRVGRTYTNPIISDKSVPDPSVIRANDGYFYLYATQTKTYWMPVYRSKDLVNWEYQGTAFNKATEPDLPGGGAFWAPEIRFLNGKYVLYYSWAKMNGADISYTAVAVGDTPMGPFLDSKELIGNKEFGSNCIDQFYYEEDGKKY
;
A
#
# COMPACT_ATOMS: atom_id res chain seq x y z
N SER A 1 20.88 -44.85 9.15
CA SER A 1 21.25 -43.60 8.42
C SER A 1 22.76 -43.54 8.31
N THR A 2 23.26 -43.59 7.09
CA THR A 2 24.69 -43.37 6.84
C THR A 2 24.96 -41.85 6.99
N THR A 3 25.65 -41.49 8.03
CA THR A 3 26.11 -40.10 8.20
C THR A 3 27.26 -39.83 7.22
N ASN A 4 27.32 -38.64 6.68
CA ASN A 4 28.41 -38.20 5.81
C ASN A 4 29.74 -38.15 6.60
N PRO A 5 30.83 -38.78 6.12
CA PRO A 5 32.08 -38.78 6.86
C PRO A 5 32.98 -37.53 6.65
N TRP A 6 32.60 -36.61 5.77
CA TRP A 6 33.39 -35.42 5.42
C TRP A 6 32.60 -34.13 5.55
N ASP A 7 33.27 -33.01 5.78
CA ASP A 7 32.70 -31.67 5.58
C ASP A 7 32.55 -31.43 4.08
N PHE A 8 31.43 -30.81 3.69
CA PHE A 8 31.20 -30.31 2.32
C PHE A 8 30.29 -29.13 2.30
N VAL A 9 30.37 -28.33 1.23
CA VAL A 9 29.53 -27.16 0.99
C VAL A 9 28.70 -27.41 -0.27
N CYS A 10 27.40 -27.17 -0.20
CA CYS A 10 26.54 -27.11 -1.37
C CYS A 10 26.07 -25.67 -1.59
N SER A 11 26.20 -25.15 -2.81
CA SER A 11 25.67 -23.84 -3.14
C SER A 11 24.14 -23.88 -3.24
N PHE A 12 23.50 -22.74 -3.03
CA PHE A 12 22.11 -22.54 -3.50
C PHE A 12 22.11 -22.12 -4.97
N ALA A 13 21.10 -22.52 -5.70
CA ALA A 13 20.88 -22.12 -7.07
C ALA A 13 19.42 -21.82 -7.36
N VAL A 14 19.16 -20.89 -8.26
CA VAL A 14 17.85 -20.68 -8.86
C VAL A 14 17.82 -21.50 -10.16
N PRO A 15 16.84 -22.39 -10.36
CA PRO A 15 16.74 -23.17 -11.59
C PRO A 15 16.67 -22.31 -12.84
N SER A 16 17.25 -22.75 -13.94
CA SER A 16 17.24 -22.01 -15.20
C SER A 16 15.83 -21.79 -15.77
N ASN A 17 14.89 -22.68 -15.43
CA ASN A 17 13.47 -22.61 -15.80
C ASN A 17 12.59 -21.99 -14.69
N ALA A 18 13.15 -21.12 -13.84
CA ALA A 18 12.45 -20.53 -12.69
C ALA A 18 11.13 -19.82 -13.05
N GLU A 19 11.07 -19.15 -14.20
CA GLU A 19 9.84 -18.50 -14.68
C GLU A 19 8.72 -19.51 -14.95
N GLU A 20 9.06 -20.63 -15.59
CA GLU A 20 8.12 -21.73 -15.85
C GLU A 20 7.62 -22.36 -14.54
N LEU A 21 8.52 -22.57 -13.58
CA LEU A 21 8.19 -23.09 -12.25
C LEU A 21 7.25 -22.17 -11.48
N VAL A 22 7.45 -20.85 -11.57
CA VAL A 22 6.53 -19.85 -10.96
C VAL A 22 5.17 -19.88 -11.65
N ALA A 23 5.14 -19.98 -12.97
CA ALA A 23 3.89 -20.07 -13.73
C ALA A 23 3.11 -21.34 -13.39
N GLU A 24 3.78 -22.48 -13.29
CA GLU A 24 3.18 -23.76 -12.90
C GLU A 24 2.66 -23.72 -11.45
N TYR A 25 3.46 -23.16 -10.52
CA TYR A 25 3.05 -22.94 -9.14
C TYR A 25 1.77 -22.12 -9.06
N ASN A 26 1.72 -21.00 -9.79
CA ASN A 26 0.54 -20.13 -9.85
C ASN A 26 -0.70 -20.87 -10.37
N LYS A 27 -0.53 -21.70 -11.39
CA LYS A 27 -1.63 -22.51 -11.96
C LYS A 27 -2.16 -23.53 -10.96
N VAL A 28 -1.27 -24.24 -10.28
CA VAL A 28 -1.64 -25.30 -9.31
C VAL A 28 -2.32 -24.70 -8.08
N TYR A 29 -1.75 -23.65 -7.51
CA TYR A 29 -2.21 -23.05 -6.25
C TYR A 29 -3.15 -21.85 -6.43
N LYS A 30 -3.53 -21.52 -7.68
CA LYS A 30 -4.40 -20.38 -8.03
C LYS A 30 -3.90 -19.07 -7.43
N THR A 31 -2.61 -18.82 -7.56
CA THR A 31 -1.92 -17.64 -7.06
C THR A 31 -1.43 -16.74 -8.21
N SER A 32 -0.84 -15.58 -7.90
CA SER A 32 -0.32 -14.61 -8.86
C SER A 32 1.08 -14.10 -8.47
N TYR A 33 1.94 -15.01 -8.05
CA TYR A 33 3.32 -14.67 -7.73
C TYR A 33 4.09 -14.24 -8.99
N GLN A 34 5.01 -13.31 -8.81
CA GLN A 34 6.05 -12.99 -9.80
C GLN A 34 7.36 -13.64 -9.38
N LEU A 35 8.23 -13.94 -10.34
CA LEU A 35 9.59 -14.38 -10.01
C LEU A 35 10.32 -13.23 -9.31
N LEU A 36 11.01 -13.56 -8.19
CA LEU A 36 11.80 -12.57 -7.47
C LEU A 36 12.97 -12.10 -8.35
N PRO A 37 13.13 -10.78 -8.62
CA PRO A 37 14.24 -10.29 -9.45
C PRO A 37 15.61 -10.61 -8.86
N VAL A 38 16.58 -10.90 -9.71
CA VAL A 38 17.96 -11.27 -9.28
C VAL A 38 18.63 -10.18 -8.45
N SER A 39 18.28 -8.91 -8.64
CA SER A 39 18.77 -7.78 -7.83
C SER A 39 18.28 -7.81 -6.38
N ASN A 40 17.22 -8.58 -6.10
CA ASN A 40 16.52 -8.56 -4.82
C ASN A 40 16.84 -9.76 -3.93
N TYR A 41 17.81 -10.60 -4.30
CA TYR A 41 18.28 -11.67 -3.42
C TYR A 41 19.79 -11.86 -3.52
N ASP A 42 20.34 -12.50 -2.49
CA ASP A 42 21.72 -12.95 -2.42
C ASP A 42 21.69 -14.37 -1.84
N LEU A 43 22.21 -15.32 -2.57
CA LEU A 43 22.21 -16.73 -2.18
C LEU A 43 23.31 -17.08 -1.19
N GLY A 44 24.20 -16.13 -0.89
CA GLY A 44 25.31 -16.32 0.06
C GLY A 44 26.29 -17.41 -0.37
N GLU A 45 26.98 -17.94 0.60
CA GLU A 45 28.03 -18.98 0.39
C GLU A 45 27.47 -20.41 0.27
N GLY A 46 26.14 -20.56 0.40
CA GLY A 46 25.50 -21.86 0.42
C GLY A 46 25.38 -22.46 1.82
N VAL A 47 25.34 -23.80 1.88
CA VAL A 47 25.13 -24.54 3.12
C VAL A 47 26.31 -25.50 3.37
N THR A 48 26.90 -25.42 4.57
CA THR A 48 27.99 -26.30 5.00
C THR A 48 27.46 -27.45 5.83
N PHE A 49 27.66 -28.67 5.37
CA PHE A 49 27.40 -29.89 6.12
C PHE A 49 28.68 -30.35 6.80
N LYS A 50 28.65 -30.53 8.12
CA LYS A 50 29.76 -31.08 8.90
C LYS A 50 29.75 -32.60 8.85
N ALA A 51 30.94 -33.18 8.99
CA ALA A 51 31.07 -34.63 9.09
C ALA A 51 30.22 -35.17 10.25
N GLY A 52 29.42 -36.19 9.94
CA GLY A 52 28.51 -36.82 10.90
C GLY A 52 27.15 -36.11 10.99
N GLU A 53 26.94 -34.96 10.39
CA GLU A 53 25.64 -34.25 10.35
C GLU A 53 24.85 -34.63 9.12
N ASN A 54 23.52 -34.73 9.28
CA ASN A 54 22.58 -35.00 8.22
C ASN A 54 21.65 -33.81 7.95
N GLN A 55 21.84 -32.71 8.68
CA GLN A 55 21.12 -31.43 8.51
C GLN A 55 22.09 -30.29 8.65
N ALA A 56 21.90 -29.25 7.88
CA ALA A 56 22.63 -28.02 7.98
C ALA A 56 21.73 -26.83 7.59
N ASN A 57 22.08 -25.63 8.09
CA ASN A 57 21.39 -24.40 7.79
C ASN A 57 22.25 -23.54 6.87
N GLY A 58 21.64 -22.96 5.83
CA GLY A 58 22.26 -21.95 5.00
C GLY A 58 21.42 -20.67 5.06
N GLU A 59 22.06 -19.54 4.78
CA GLU A 59 21.42 -18.24 4.80
C GLU A 59 21.35 -17.66 3.39
N ILE A 60 20.19 -17.10 3.06
CA ILE A 60 19.97 -16.27 1.88
C ILE A 60 19.43 -14.91 2.34
N SER A 61 19.83 -13.86 1.66
CA SER A 61 19.39 -12.50 1.97
C SER A 61 18.40 -12.00 0.93
N ILE A 62 17.35 -11.33 1.40
CA ILE A 62 16.36 -10.66 0.54
C ILE A 62 16.54 -9.15 0.66
N LYS A 63 16.88 -8.51 -0.46
CA LYS A 63 17.00 -7.05 -0.59
C LYS A 63 15.66 -6.50 -1.05
N ARG A 64 15.03 -5.69 -0.21
CA ARG A 64 13.65 -5.22 -0.47
C ARG A 64 13.58 -3.90 -1.22
N GLU A 65 14.69 -3.22 -1.37
CA GLU A 65 14.78 -1.95 -2.09
C GLU A 65 14.39 -2.13 -3.57
N GLY A 66 13.54 -1.23 -4.07
CA GLY A 66 13.05 -1.26 -5.45
C GLY A 66 12.04 -2.35 -5.79
N MET A 67 11.63 -3.18 -4.83
CA MET A 67 10.60 -4.20 -5.06
C MET A 67 9.22 -3.55 -5.27
N ALA A 68 8.49 -4.02 -6.28
CA ALA A 68 7.08 -3.66 -6.44
C ALA A 68 6.20 -4.28 -5.33
N VAL A 69 5.02 -3.70 -5.11
CA VAL A 69 4.06 -4.19 -4.09
C VAL A 69 3.26 -5.37 -4.64
N VAL A 70 3.97 -6.46 -4.90
CA VAL A 70 3.41 -7.74 -5.34
C VAL A 70 3.96 -8.88 -4.49
N ASN A 71 3.39 -10.06 -4.61
CA ASN A 71 3.93 -11.26 -4.00
C ASN A 71 4.93 -11.90 -4.97
N TYR A 72 6.12 -12.24 -4.45
CA TYR A 72 7.16 -12.90 -5.21
C TYR A 72 7.35 -14.35 -4.76
N LEU A 73 7.82 -15.17 -5.68
CA LEU A 73 8.23 -16.55 -5.43
C LEU A 73 9.66 -16.71 -5.93
N LEU A 74 10.51 -17.31 -5.11
CA LEU A 74 11.86 -17.68 -5.50
C LEU A 74 11.99 -19.22 -5.45
N PRO A 75 12.00 -19.90 -6.61
CA PRO A 75 12.37 -21.31 -6.66
C PRO A 75 13.85 -21.48 -6.33
N LEU A 76 14.16 -22.38 -5.43
CA LEU A 76 15.51 -22.65 -4.97
C LEU A 76 15.79 -24.16 -5.00
N GLN A 77 17.00 -24.52 -5.35
CA GLN A 77 17.52 -25.89 -5.25
C GLN A 77 18.95 -25.87 -4.71
N LEU A 78 19.44 -27.01 -4.28
CA LEU A 78 20.87 -27.18 -4.06
C LEU A 78 21.55 -27.29 -5.43
N GLY A 79 22.60 -26.48 -5.59
CA GLY A 79 23.42 -26.48 -6.79
C GLY A 79 24.63 -27.38 -6.66
N HIS A 80 25.80 -26.85 -7.02
CA HIS A 80 27.05 -27.61 -6.95
C HIS A 80 27.46 -27.89 -5.49
N CYS A 81 27.88 -29.13 -5.23
CA CYS A 81 28.50 -29.53 -3.97
C CYS A 81 30.03 -29.63 -4.12
N SER A 82 30.77 -29.16 -3.11
CA SER A 82 32.25 -29.21 -3.10
C SER A 82 32.83 -30.63 -3.09
N ASN A 83 32.02 -31.63 -2.80
CA ASN A 83 32.36 -33.04 -2.89
C ASN A 83 31.61 -33.70 -4.07
N GLU A 84 32.32 -34.01 -5.13
CA GLU A 84 31.76 -34.60 -6.37
C GLU A 84 31.06 -35.97 -6.19
N SER A 85 31.31 -36.62 -5.06
CA SER A 85 30.62 -37.89 -4.73
C SER A 85 29.18 -37.66 -4.22
N ILE A 86 28.80 -36.41 -3.99
CA ILE A 86 27.46 -36.05 -3.53
C ILE A 86 26.64 -35.57 -4.71
N ILE A 87 25.54 -36.24 -4.93
CA ILE A 87 24.57 -35.90 -5.98
C ILE A 87 23.44 -35.10 -5.30
N CYS A 88 23.31 -33.83 -5.66
CA CYS A 88 22.13 -33.06 -5.33
C CYS A 88 20.96 -33.52 -6.16
N ARG A 89 19.80 -33.72 -5.53
CA ARG A 89 18.56 -33.99 -6.25
C ARG A 89 18.01 -32.69 -6.80
N ASP A 90 17.33 -32.74 -7.93
CA ASP A 90 16.63 -31.61 -8.56
C ASP A 90 15.30 -31.29 -7.84
N GLU A 91 15.34 -31.28 -6.50
CA GLU A 91 14.20 -30.90 -5.68
C GLU A 91 14.17 -29.39 -5.50
N VAL A 92 13.06 -28.79 -5.93
CA VAL A 92 12.86 -27.33 -5.83
C VAL A 92 12.04 -27.00 -4.59
N CYS A 93 12.59 -26.13 -3.77
CA CYS A 93 11.87 -25.49 -2.69
C CYS A 93 11.43 -24.08 -3.11
N TYR A 94 10.29 -23.63 -2.63
CA TYR A 94 9.73 -22.34 -3.00
C TYR A 94 9.72 -21.38 -1.81
N LEU A 95 10.55 -20.34 -1.90
CA LEU A 95 10.53 -19.25 -0.93
C LEU A 95 9.49 -18.21 -1.35
N ARG A 96 8.50 -18.00 -0.51
CA ARG A 96 7.49 -16.94 -0.68
C ARG A 96 7.99 -15.66 -0.07
N VAL A 97 8.12 -14.63 -0.90
CA VAL A 97 8.49 -13.28 -0.47
C VAL A 97 7.27 -12.38 -0.67
N GLY A 98 6.59 -12.09 0.42
CA GLY A 98 5.38 -11.29 0.40
C GLY A 98 5.66 -9.79 0.30
N ARG A 99 4.58 -9.04 0.11
CA ARG A 99 4.58 -7.58 0.21
C ARG A 99 5.18 -7.15 1.53
N THR A 100 5.99 -6.12 1.47
CA THR A 100 6.49 -5.48 2.68
C THR A 100 6.11 -4.02 2.71
N TYR A 101 5.44 -3.65 3.76
CA TYR A 101 5.20 -2.29 4.16
C TYR A 101 5.39 -2.20 5.68
N THR A 102 5.76 -1.02 6.15
CA THR A 102 5.76 -0.71 7.58
C THR A 102 4.57 0.18 7.90
N ASN A 103 3.91 -0.09 9.01
CA ASN A 103 2.87 0.80 9.53
C ASN A 103 3.49 1.78 10.55
N PRO A 104 3.08 3.05 10.51
CA PRO A 104 2.19 3.66 9.52
C PRO A 104 2.88 3.83 8.16
N ILE A 105 2.12 3.66 7.06
CA ILE A 105 2.64 3.81 5.67
C ILE A 105 2.97 5.27 5.31
N ILE A 106 2.40 6.24 6.02
CA ILE A 106 2.80 7.64 6.03
C ILE A 106 3.20 7.96 7.47
N SER A 107 4.50 8.11 7.73
CA SER A 107 5.04 8.23 9.08
C SER A 107 5.60 9.62 9.43
N ASP A 108 5.84 10.44 8.43
CA ASP A 108 6.46 11.77 8.58
C ASP A 108 5.46 12.88 8.91
N LYS A 109 4.16 12.62 8.80
CA LYS A 109 3.07 13.59 9.01
C LYS A 109 1.84 12.96 9.65
N SER A 110 1.05 13.80 10.30
CA SER A 110 -0.27 13.41 10.78
C SER A 110 -1.25 13.38 9.60
N VAL A 111 -1.93 12.26 9.41
CA VAL A 111 -2.92 12.00 8.34
C VAL A 111 -4.20 11.42 8.98
N PRO A 112 -4.93 12.22 9.78
CA PRO A 112 -6.15 11.73 10.42
C PRO A 112 -7.31 11.65 9.44
N ASP A 113 -8.27 10.79 9.74
CA ASP A 113 -9.54 10.60 9.03
C ASP A 113 -9.37 10.45 7.50
N PRO A 114 -8.53 9.52 7.03
CA PRO A 114 -8.21 9.45 5.60
C PRO A 114 -9.38 8.93 4.76
N SER A 115 -9.68 9.61 3.65
CA SER A 115 -10.53 9.09 2.56
C SER A 115 -9.71 8.87 1.31
N VAL A 116 -9.93 7.72 0.63
CA VAL A 116 -9.14 7.32 -0.53
C VAL A 116 -10.03 7.04 -1.72
N ILE A 117 -9.66 7.57 -2.89
CA ILE A 117 -10.30 7.27 -4.18
C ILE A 117 -9.27 6.80 -5.20
N ARG A 118 -9.63 5.85 -6.06
CA ARG A 118 -8.88 5.57 -7.28
C ARG A 118 -9.39 6.48 -8.38
N ALA A 119 -8.54 7.37 -8.88
CA ALA A 119 -8.89 8.33 -9.93
C ALA A 119 -8.76 7.73 -11.34
N ASN A 120 -9.30 8.43 -12.34
CA ASN A 120 -9.31 8.00 -13.73
C ASN A 120 -7.90 7.97 -14.37
N ASP A 121 -6.93 8.64 -13.78
CA ASP A 121 -5.51 8.58 -14.17
C ASP A 121 -4.78 7.31 -13.67
N GLY A 122 -5.52 6.45 -12.95
CA GLY A 122 -5.03 5.17 -12.43
C GLY A 122 -4.31 5.26 -11.09
N TYR A 123 -4.13 6.46 -10.54
CA TYR A 123 -3.56 6.66 -9.20
C TYR A 123 -4.64 6.61 -8.11
N PHE A 124 -4.20 6.30 -6.91
CA PHE A 124 -4.98 6.51 -5.69
C PHE A 124 -4.66 7.89 -5.11
N TYR A 125 -5.69 8.59 -4.67
CA TYR A 125 -5.57 9.87 -3.98
C TYR A 125 -6.16 9.74 -2.58
N LEU A 126 -5.40 10.16 -1.59
CA LEU A 126 -5.77 10.17 -0.18
C LEU A 126 -5.90 11.62 0.27
N TYR A 127 -7.00 11.93 0.90
CA TYR A 127 -7.29 13.22 1.55
C TYR A 127 -7.37 12.98 3.04
N ALA A 128 -6.97 13.98 3.84
CA ALA A 128 -7.03 13.86 5.29
C ALA A 128 -7.47 15.15 5.95
N THR A 129 -7.91 15.06 7.19
CA THR A 129 -8.24 16.23 8.03
C THR A 129 -7.11 17.25 8.04
N GLN A 130 -7.48 18.52 8.02
CA GLN A 130 -6.57 19.66 8.12
C GLN A 130 -5.66 19.52 9.35
N THR A 131 -4.41 19.84 9.15
CA THR A 131 -3.44 20.05 10.24
C THR A 131 -3.17 21.54 10.40
N LYS A 132 -2.38 21.93 11.41
CA LYS A 132 -1.95 23.34 11.59
C LYS A 132 -1.20 23.89 10.37
N THR A 133 -0.62 23.02 9.57
CA THR A 133 0.25 23.39 8.44
C THR A 133 -0.41 23.21 7.08
N TYR A 134 -1.36 22.27 6.98
CA TYR A 134 -1.93 21.87 5.69
C TYR A 134 -3.45 21.94 5.70
N TRP A 135 -4.02 22.63 4.72
CA TRP A 135 -5.47 22.72 4.48
C TRP A 135 -5.95 21.48 3.70
N MET A 136 -6.30 20.42 4.41
CA MET A 136 -6.70 19.13 3.85
C MET A 136 -5.61 18.56 2.91
N PRO A 137 -4.57 17.93 3.49
CA PRO A 137 -3.46 17.41 2.71
C PRO A 137 -3.91 16.32 1.75
N VAL A 138 -3.29 16.27 0.58
CA VAL A 138 -3.54 15.27 -0.46
C VAL A 138 -2.25 14.54 -0.77
N TYR A 139 -2.34 13.22 -0.79
CA TYR A 139 -1.27 12.32 -1.18
C TYR A 139 -1.70 11.50 -2.38
N ARG A 140 -0.75 11.03 -3.17
CA ARG A 140 -0.97 10.18 -4.33
C ARG A 140 -0.14 8.91 -4.25
N SER A 141 -0.71 7.78 -4.68
CA SER A 141 -0.02 6.50 -4.74
C SER A 141 -0.44 5.68 -5.96
N LYS A 142 0.45 4.81 -6.43
CA LYS A 142 0.12 3.77 -7.43
C LYS A 142 -0.28 2.45 -6.81
N ASP A 143 0.08 2.21 -5.56
CA ASP A 143 0.09 0.88 -4.94
C ASP A 143 -0.50 0.82 -3.53
N LEU A 144 -1.02 1.96 -3.01
CA LEU A 144 -1.56 2.14 -1.65
C LEU A 144 -0.51 1.97 -0.52
N VAL A 145 0.77 1.90 -0.85
CA VAL A 145 1.88 1.75 0.10
C VAL A 145 2.84 2.92 0.03
N ASN A 146 3.25 3.29 -1.18
CA ASN A 146 4.15 4.40 -1.41
C ASN A 146 3.34 5.65 -1.76
N TRP A 147 3.30 6.60 -0.81
CA TRP A 147 2.52 7.82 -0.92
C TRP A 147 3.40 9.05 -1.11
N GLU A 148 3.07 9.87 -2.09
CA GLU A 148 3.73 11.13 -2.38
C GLU A 148 2.81 12.29 -2.02
N TYR A 149 3.28 13.23 -1.22
CA TYR A 149 2.54 14.45 -0.92
C TYR A 149 2.39 15.32 -2.18
N GLN A 150 1.16 15.70 -2.51
CA GLN A 150 0.83 16.46 -3.72
C GLN A 150 0.45 17.92 -3.44
N GLY A 151 0.22 18.28 -2.20
CA GLY A 151 -0.30 19.58 -1.82
C GLY A 151 -1.57 19.48 -0.98
N THR A 152 -2.43 20.45 -1.11
CA THR A 152 -3.69 20.54 -0.35
C THR A 152 -4.89 20.69 -1.27
N ALA A 153 -6.04 20.12 -0.88
CA ALA A 153 -7.29 20.23 -1.63
C ALA A 153 -7.81 21.67 -1.73
N PHE A 154 -7.57 22.45 -0.68
CA PHE A 154 -7.94 23.88 -0.62
C PHE A 154 -6.70 24.75 -0.38
N ASN A 155 -6.81 26.01 -0.74
CA ASN A 155 -5.81 27.05 -0.48
C ASN A 155 -6.53 28.39 -0.27
N LYS A 156 -5.77 29.48 -0.07
CA LYS A 156 -6.36 30.79 0.19
C LYS A 156 -7.30 31.30 -0.91
N ALA A 157 -7.07 30.93 -2.16
CA ALA A 157 -7.91 31.35 -3.28
C ALA A 157 -9.18 30.48 -3.43
N THR A 158 -9.20 29.30 -2.84
CA THR A 158 -10.33 28.34 -2.88
C THR A 158 -10.94 28.09 -1.49
N GLU A 159 -10.56 28.93 -0.50
CA GLU A 159 -11.14 28.87 0.86
C GLU A 159 -12.65 29.11 0.78
N PRO A 160 -13.46 28.22 1.39
CA PRO A 160 -14.91 28.40 1.38
C PRO A 160 -15.35 29.68 2.09
N ASP A 161 -16.25 30.43 1.46
CA ASP A 161 -16.98 31.53 2.11
C ASP A 161 -18.24 30.96 2.80
N LEU A 162 -18.02 30.24 3.89
CA LEU A 162 -19.08 29.59 4.65
C LEU A 162 -19.08 30.07 6.11
N PRO A 163 -20.26 30.25 6.73
CA PRO A 163 -20.35 30.72 8.11
C PRO A 163 -19.67 29.80 9.11
N GLY A 164 -19.12 30.37 10.17
CA GLY A 164 -18.72 29.68 11.40
C GLY A 164 -17.41 28.93 11.29
N GLY A 165 -17.08 28.11 10.50
CA GLY A 165 -15.96 27.17 10.42
C GLY A 165 -14.55 27.76 10.39
N GLY A 166 -13.71 27.30 9.49
CA GLY A 166 -12.30 27.68 9.31
C GLY A 166 -11.35 26.49 9.32
N ALA A 167 -11.86 25.29 9.54
CA ALA A 167 -11.09 24.07 9.46
C ALA A 167 -11.84 22.98 8.65
N PHE A 168 -11.07 22.19 7.92
CA PHE A 168 -11.54 21.08 7.09
C PHE A 168 -11.27 19.77 7.82
N TRP A 169 -12.32 19.04 8.21
CA TRP A 169 -12.19 17.77 8.89
C TRP A 169 -12.83 16.64 8.11
N ALA A 170 -12.40 15.43 8.37
CA ALA A 170 -12.96 14.17 7.90
C ALA A 170 -13.45 14.23 6.44
N PRO A 171 -12.55 14.31 5.45
CA PRO A 171 -12.94 14.34 4.05
C PRO A 171 -13.59 13.02 3.63
N GLU A 172 -14.51 13.10 2.68
CA GLU A 172 -15.02 11.96 1.94
C GLU A 172 -15.05 12.33 0.46
N ILE A 173 -14.28 11.64 -0.35
CA ILE A 173 -14.12 11.91 -1.77
C ILE A 173 -14.83 10.87 -2.64
N ARG A 174 -15.61 11.33 -3.62
CA ARG A 174 -16.30 10.48 -4.60
C ARG A 174 -16.15 11.04 -6.01
N PHE A 175 -16.27 10.17 -7.01
CA PHE A 175 -16.38 10.57 -8.41
C PHE A 175 -17.82 10.34 -8.87
N LEU A 176 -18.57 11.43 -9.03
CA LEU A 176 -20.01 11.39 -9.33
C LEU A 176 -20.30 12.30 -10.53
N ASN A 177 -21.02 11.77 -11.53
CA ASN A 177 -21.45 12.53 -12.70
C ASN A 177 -20.29 13.26 -13.41
N GLY A 178 -19.12 12.64 -13.49
CA GLY A 178 -17.96 13.21 -14.18
C GLY A 178 -17.16 14.25 -13.36
N LYS A 179 -17.47 14.44 -12.09
CA LYS A 179 -16.80 15.38 -11.18
C LYS A 179 -16.28 14.67 -9.93
N TYR A 180 -15.20 15.19 -9.38
CA TYR A 180 -14.77 14.84 -8.03
C TYR A 180 -15.56 15.65 -7.03
N VAL A 181 -16.30 14.98 -6.17
CA VAL A 181 -17.15 15.57 -5.14
C VAL A 181 -16.48 15.30 -3.79
N LEU A 182 -16.08 16.38 -3.13
CA LEU A 182 -15.41 16.33 -1.84
C LEU A 182 -16.38 16.81 -0.77
N TYR A 183 -16.82 15.89 0.07
CA TYR A 183 -17.57 16.18 1.29
C TYR A 183 -16.59 16.38 2.44
N TYR A 184 -16.88 17.27 3.33
CA TYR A 184 -16.03 17.54 4.50
C TYR A 184 -16.83 18.16 5.63
N SER A 185 -16.37 17.97 6.85
CA SER A 185 -16.89 18.69 8.00
C SER A 185 -16.25 20.07 8.07
N TRP A 186 -17.07 21.12 8.03
CA TRP A 186 -16.62 22.49 8.22
C TRP A 186 -16.80 22.91 9.67
N ALA A 187 -15.72 23.09 10.39
CA ALA A 187 -15.73 23.26 11.83
C ALA A 187 -14.69 24.31 12.28
N LYS A 188 -14.76 24.76 13.53
CA LYS A 188 -13.65 25.49 14.14
C LYS A 188 -12.50 24.54 14.49
N MET A 189 -11.27 25.04 14.40
CA MET A 189 -10.06 24.23 14.66
C MET A 189 -10.05 23.59 16.07
N ASN A 190 -10.70 24.19 17.04
CA ASN A 190 -10.84 23.68 18.42
C ASN A 190 -12.10 22.84 18.65
N GLY A 191 -12.90 22.60 17.62
CA GLY A 191 -14.12 21.79 17.70
C GLY A 191 -15.29 22.45 18.42
N ALA A 192 -15.24 23.77 18.71
CA ALA A 192 -16.30 24.46 19.42
C ALA A 192 -17.40 24.98 18.49
N ASP A 193 -18.63 24.91 18.95
CA ASP A 193 -19.88 25.58 18.59
C ASP A 193 -20.60 25.17 17.31
N ILE A 194 -20.08 25.39 16.12
CA ILE A 194 -20.81 25.12 14.88
C ILE A 194 -19.96 24.26 13.99
N SER A 195 -20.43 23.05 13.72
CA SER A 195 -19.88 22.19 12.67
C SER A 195 -21.00 21.59 11.83
N TYR A 196 -20.77 21.49 10.55
CA TYR A 196 -21.73 20.93 9.60
C TYR A 196 -20.99 20.28 8.43
N THR A 197 -21.68 19.40 7.72
CA THR A 197 -21.19 18.83 6.50
C THR A 197 -21.31 19.83 5.35
N ALA A 198 -20.19 20.08 4.69
CA ALA A 198 -20.10 20.86 3.47
C ALA A 198 -19.64 19.99 2.29
N VAL A 199 -19.86 20.51 1.09
CA VAL A 199 -19.48 19.86 -0.16
C VAL A 199 -18.87 20.85 -1.12
N ALA A 200 -17.83 20.44 -1.84
CA ALA A 200 -17.23 21.17 -2.95
C ALA A 200 -16.99 20.23 -4.14
N VAL A 201 -16.84 20.78 -5.33
CA VAL A 201 -16.65 20.00 -6.56
C VAL A 201 -15.40 20.44 -7.31
N GLY A 202 -14.76 19.47 -7.98
CA GLY A 202 -13.58 19.70 -8.82
C GLY A 202 -13.59 18.84 -10.07
N ASP A 203 -12.85 19.28 -11.08
CA ASP A 203 -12.68 18.55 -12.34
C ASP A 203 -11.58 17.50 -12.28
N THR A 204 -10.65 17.68 -11.38
CA THR A 204 -9.50 16.77 -11.18
C THR A 204 -9.44 16.31 -9.72
N PRO A 205 -8.74 15.20 -9.42
CA PRO A 205 -8.58 14.76 -8.04
C PRO A 205 -7.77 15.76 -7.18
N MET A 206 -7.08 16.71 -7.79
CA MET A 206 -6.38 17.81 -7.08
C MET A 206 -7.23 19.09 -6.99
N GLY A 207 -8.43 19.08 -7.53
CA GLY A 207 -9.27 20.25 -7.63
C GLY A 207 -8.90 21.15 -8.84
N PRO A 208 -9.04 22.49 -8.75
CA PRO A 208 -9.51 23.22 -7.57
C PRO A 208 -10.92 22.77 -7.16
N PHE A 209 -11.15 22.61 -5.87
CA PHE A 209 -12.48 22.36 -5.31
C PHE A 209 -13.18 23.69 -5.07
N LEU A 210 -14.30 23.88 -5.76
CA LEU A 210 -15.03 25.14 -5.80
C LEU A 210 -16.51 24.91 -5.44
N ASP A 211 -17.29 26.00 -5.47
CA ASP A 211 -18.72 25.99 -5.20
C ASP A 211 -19.08 25.34 -3.85
N SER A 212 -18.26 25.58 -2.86
CA SER A 212 -18.47 25.06 -1.51
C SER A 212 -19.79 25.55 -0.93
N LYS A 213 -20.58 24.62 -0.40
CA LYS A 213 -21.86 24.91 0.24
C LYS A 213 -22.14 23.98 1.41
N GLU A 214 -22.90 24.49 2.37
CA GLU A 214 -23.50 23.67 3.42
C GLU A 214 -24.42 22.62 2.80
N LEU A 215 -24.30 21.38 3.20
CA LEU A 215 -25.14 20.27 2.76
C LEU A 215 -26.12 19.86 3.87
N ILE A 216 -25.58 19.61 5.08
CA ILE A 216 -26.36 19.22 6.25
C ILE A 216 -25.80 19.97 7.45
N GLY A 217 -26.63 20.73 8.10
CA GLY A 217 -26.26 21.59 9.22
C GLY A 217 -26.96 21.25 10.53
N ASN A 218 -26.47 21.83 11.60
CA ASN A 218 -27.07 21.63 12.92
C ASN A 218 -28.43 22.31 13.09
N LYS A 219 -28.83 23.19 12.18
CA LYS A 219 -30.18 23.78 12.17
C LYS A 219 -31.28 22.75 11.93
N GLU A 220 -31.00 21.75 11.07
CA GLU A 220 -31.94 20.68 10.78
C GLU A 220 -31.97 19.61 11.87
N PHE A 221 -30.84 19.35 12.52
CA PHE A 221 -30.70 18.21 13.40
C PHE A 221 -30.41 18.56 14.87
N GLY A 222 -30.20 19.86 15.18
CA GLY A 222 -29.97 20.33 16.54
C GLY A 222 -28.66 19.89 17.19
N SER A 223 -27.73 19.33 16.40
CA SER A 223 -26.42 18.86 16.85
C SER A 223 -25.37 19.00 15.75
N ASN A 224 -24.10 18.83 16.09
CA ASN A 224 -23.01 18.83 15.13
C ASN A 224 -23.17 17.69 14.12
N CYS A 225 -23.12 18.03 12.82
CA CYS A 225 -23.16 17.08 11.72
C CYS A 225 -21.76 16.98 11.10
N ILE A 226 -21.00 15.96 11.51
CA ILE A 226 -19.62 15.71 11.09
C ILE A 226 -19.44 14.25 10.67
N ASP A 227 -18.28 13.94 10.07
CA ASP A 227 -17.85 12.59 9.73
C ASP A 227 -18.80 11.89 8.75
N GLN A 228 -19.12 12.61 7.70
CA GLN A 228 -20.03 12.16 6.63
C GLN A 228 -19.45 10.98 5.86
N PHE A 229 -20.34 10.12 5.39
CA PHE A 229 -20.06 9.03 4.49
C PHE A 229 -21.10 8.98 3.36
N TYR A 230 -20.65 8.92 2.11
CA TYR A 230 -21.53 8.76 0.96
C TYR A 230 -21.79 7.29 0.70
N TYR A 231 -23.05 6.92 0.67
CA TYR A 231 -23.49 5.58 0.35
C TYR A 231 -24.54 5.60 -0.77
N GLU A 232 -24.42 4.66 -1.71
CA GLU A 232 -25.39 4.49 -2.80
C GLU A 232 -25.79 3.02 -2.92
N GLU A 233 -27.09 2.76 -2.95
CA GLU A 233 -27.68 1.45 -3.14
C GLU A 233 -28.94 1.55 -3.98
N ASP A 234 -29.09 0.70 -5.01
CA ASP A 234 -30.24 0.67 -5.92
C ASP A 234 -30.59 2.03 -6.53
N GLY A 235 -29.58 2.84 -6.85
CA GLY A 235 -29.74 4.18 -7.41
C GLY A 235 -30.21 5.25 -6.40
N LYS A 236 -30.34 4.91 -5.13
CA LYS A 236 -30.61 5.85 -4.04
C LYS A 236 -29.31 6.27 -3.38
N LYS A 237 -29.23 7.57 -3.07
CA LYS A 237 -28.07 8.20 -2.45
C LYS A 237 -28.42 8.58 -1.01
N TYR A 238 -27.51 8.23 -0.11
CA TYR A 238 -27.65 8.42 1.32
C TYR A 238 -26.45 9.18 1.88
#